data_fd849c977eb35ddd7f00e3cf17c0776d
#
_entry.id   fd849c977eb35ddd7f00e3cf17c0776d
#
_cell.length_a   1.000
_cell.length_b   1.000
_cell.length_c   1.000
_cell.angle_alpha   90.00
_cell.angle_beta   90.00
_cell.angle_gamma   90.00
#
_symmetry.space_group_name_H-M   'P 1'
#
loop_
_entity.id
_entity.type
_entity.pdbx_description
1 polymer ?
#
loop_
_entity_poly.entity_id
_entity_poly.type
_entity_poly.pdbx_seq_one_letter_code
_entity_poly.pdbx_strand_id
1 'polypeptide(L)'
;KVINHQGAENREEPAATAVTMKSGVEAVYYEYGARCPTCIRMETWTKEAIEKNFPIQLKEGKLAFRAIPADKDAVGKYELTTKSLLLKDWKDGKETRWVDLDRIWDLSGNEQEFKEYVVQSIRKALDDAH
;
A
#
# COMPACT_ATOMS: atom_id res chain seq x y z
N LYS A 1 5.72 19.43 -12.81
CA LYS A 1 5.32 19.07 -13.19
C LYS A 1 5.11 18.82 -13.12
N VAL A 2 5.18 18.78 -12.62
CA VAL A 2 4.72 18.18 -13.00
C VAL A 2 4.44 17.97 -12.84
N ILE A 3 4.38 18.05 -12.56
CA ILE A 3 3.90 17.58 -12.91
C ILE A 3 3.61 17.34 -12.87
N ASN A 4 3.60 17.54 -12.61
CA ASN A 4 3.10 16.97 -13.04
C ASN A 4 2.88 16.70 -13.06
N HIS A 5 2.81 16.75 -12.94
CA HIS A 5 2.38 16.26 -13.46
C HIS A 5 2.04 15.96 -13.53
N GLN A 6 2.23 15.84 -13.45
CA GLN A 6 1.81 15.34 -13.93
C GLN A 6 1.56 14.95 -14.27
N GLY A 7 1.46 15.00 -14.22
CA GLY A 7 1.18 14.34 -14.86
C GLY A 7 0.93 13.98 -15.16
N ALA A 8 0.95 13.91 -15.43
CA ALA A 8 0.68 13.24 -15.99
C ALA A 8 0.43 12.78 -16.39
N GLU A 9 0.50 12.56 -16.50
CA GLU A 9 0.24 11.85 -17.00
C GLU A 9 -0.11 11.13 -17.23
N ASN A 10 -0.19 11.02 -17.40
CA ASN A 10 -0.47 10.14 -17.68
C ASN A 10 -0.79 9.35 -17.86
N ARG A 11 -0.79 8.91 -17.97
CA ARG A 11 -0.79 8.03 -18.05
C ARG A 11 -0.99 7.08 -17.89
N GLU A 12 -1.00 6.70 -18.08
CA GLU A 12 -0.87 5.69 -17.78
C GLU A 12 -0.56 5.11 -17.26
N GLU A 13 -0.22 4.81 -17.02
CA GLU A 13 0.30 4.17 -16.38
C GLU A 13 0.56 4.00 -15.70
N PRO A 14 0.71 3.91 -15.97
CA PRO A 14 1.06 3.48 -15.04
C PRO A 14 0.88 3.62 -13.92
N ALA A 15 0.42 3.50 -14.01
CA ALA A 15 -0.15 3.21 -12.79
C ALA A 15 0.77 3.22 -11.65
N ALA A 16 1.77 2.59 -11.82
CA ALA A 16 2.72 2.48 -10.79
C ALA A 16 3.35 3.80 -10.51
N THR A 17 3.07 4.71 -11.36
CA THR A 17 3.66 5.99 -11.18
C THR A 17 3.09 6.66 -9.98
N ALA A 18 3.88 7.38 -9.37
CA ALA A 18 3.67 8.09 -8.17
C ALA A 18 2.32 8.76 -8.13
N VAL A 19 1.35 8.09 -7.58
CA VAL A 19 0.14 8.74 -7.20
C VAL A 19 0.46 9.44 -5.91
N THR A 20 0.56 10.74 -5.96
CA THR A 20 0.76 11.52 -4.76
C THR A 20 -0.60 11.77 -4.15
N MET A 21 -0.86 11.15 -3.02
CA MET A 21 -2.08 11.43 -2.29
C MET A 21 -1.95 12.79 -1.65
N LYS A 22 -3.05 13.50 -1.57
CA LYS A 22 -3.04 14.76 -0.85
C LYS A 22 -3.03 14.49 0.65
N SER A 23 -3.97 13.69 1.12
CA SER A 23 -4.04 13.31 2.53
C SER A 23 -4.75 11.98 2.63
N GLY A 24 -4.30 11.12 3.52
CA GLY A 24 -4.91 9.82 3.72
C GLY A 24 -3.87 8.75 3.98
N VAL A 25 -4.28 7.50 3.72
CA VAL A 25 -3.44 6.33 3.93
C VAL A 25 -3.25 5.63 2.60
N GLU A 26 -2.02 5.26 2.31
CA GLU A 26 -1.70 4.49 1.12
C GLU A 26 -1.14 3.15 1.55
N ALA A 27 -1.79 2.06 1.12
CA ALA A 27 -1.30 0.71 1.35
C ALA A 27 -0.49 0.32 0.11
N VAL A 28 0.81 0.07 0.29
CA VAL A 28 1.69 -0.27 -0.82
C VAL A 28 2.29 -1.64 -0.60
N TYR A 29 1.96 -2.57 -1.48
CA TYR A 29 2.57 -3.88 -1.46
C TYR A 29 3.80 -3.85 -2.37
N TYR A 30 4.98 -3.87 -1.75
CA TYR A 30 6.23 -3.83 -2.49
C TYR A 30 6.65 -5.24 -2.87
N GLU A 31 6.79 -5.49 -4.18
CA GLU A 31 7.33 -6.74 -4.68
C GLU A 31 8.84 -6.65 -4.69
N TYR A 32 9.50 -7.61 -4.06
CA TYR A 32 10.96 -7.66 -3.98
C TYR A 32 11.40 -9.07 -4.31
N GLY A 33 12.20 -9.21 -5.36
CA GLY A 33 12.64 -10.51 -5.80
C GLY A 33 11.58 -11.20 -6.66
N ALA A 34 11.68 -12.53 -6.77
CA ALA A 34 10.80 -13.31 -7.63
C ALA A 34 9.41 -13.43 -7.01
N ARG A 35 8.40 -13.47 -7.88
CA ARG A 35 7.04 -13.73 -7.41
C ARG A 35 6.93 -15.21 -7.04
N CYS A 36 6.16 -15.48 -6.02
CA CYS A 36 5.92 -16.84 -5.55
C CYS A 36 4.42 -16.99 -5.23
N PRO A 37 3.91 -18.24 -5.12
CA PRO A 37 2.48 -18.42 -4.84
C PRO A 37 2.02 -17.74 -3.56
N THR A 38 2.83 -17.79 -2.50
CA THR A 38 2.51 -17.10 -1.25
C THR A 38 2.47 -15.58 -1.45
N CYS A 39 3.39 -15.06 -2.23
CA CYS A 39 3.46 -13.63 -2.51
C CYS A 39 2.21 -13.14 -3.25
N ILE A 40 1.80 -13.91 -4.25
CA ILE A 40 0.60 -13.60 -5.02
C ILE A 40 -0.63 -13.66 -4.13
N ARG A 41 -0.69 -14.65 -3.25
CA ARG A 41 -1.80 -14.82 -2.32
C ARG A 41 -1.90 -13.63 -1.36
N MET A 42 -0.78 -13.20 -0.80
CA MET A 42 -0.76 -12.06 0.11
C MET A 42 -1.24 -10.79 -0.58
N GLU A 43 -0.79 -10.57 -1.81
CA GLU A 43 -1.23 -9.40 -2.57
C GLU A 43 -2.74 -9.45 -2.82
N THR A 44 -3.24 -10.60 -3.26
CA THR A 44 -4.66 -10.80 -3.57
C THR A 44 -5.52 -10.60 -2.33
N TRP A 45 -5.12 -11.20 -1.22
CA TRP A 45 -5.86 -11.07 0.03
C TRP A 45 -5.89 -9.64 0.54
N THR A 46 -4.78 -8.92 0.38
CA THR A 46 -4.72 -7.52 0.77
C THR A 46 -5.70 -6.69 -0.05
N LYS A 47 -5.67 -6.88 -1.37
CA LYS A 47 -6.56 -6.16 -2.26
C LYS A 47 -8.03 -6.45 -1.94
N GLU A 48 -8.37 -7.73 -1.74
CA GLU A 48 -9.73 -8.13 -1.44
C GLU A 48 -10.22 -7.54 -0.11
N ALA A 49 -9.36 -7.57 0.91
CA ALA A 49 -9.72 -7.03 2.21
C ALA A 49 -9.99 -5.53 2.13
N ILE A 50 -9.18 -4.82 1.38
CA ILE A 50 -9.34 -3.37 1.22
C ILE A 50 -10.62 -3.06 0.44
N GLU A 51 -10.85 -3.75 -0.67
CA GLU A 51 -12.02 -3.47 -1.50
C GLU A 51 -13.32 -3.81 -0.80
N LYS A 52 -13.31 -4.84 0.03
CA LYS A 52 -14.51 -5.26 0.75
C LYS A 52 -14.82 -4.35 1.93
N ASN A 53 -13.82 -3.91 2.66
CA ASN A 53 -14.02 -3.22 3.93
C ASN A 53 -13.91 -1.70 3.85
N PHE A 54 -13.30 -1.17 2.80
CA PHE A 54 -13.07 0.26 2.69
C PHE A 54 -13.48 0.85 1.33
N PRO A 55 -14.64 0.43 0.77
CA PRO A 55 -15.02 0.96 -0.56
C PRO A 55 -15.27 2.47 -0.55
N ILE A 56 -15.77 3.00 0.55
CA ILE A 56 -16.06 4.43 0.64
C ILE A 56 -14.76 5.21 0.72
N GLN A 57 -13.83 4.76 1.53
CA GLN A 57 -12.54 5.42 1.68
C GLN A 57 -11.74 5.40 0.38
N LEU A 58 -11.82 4.30 -0.36
CA LEU A 58 -11.18 4.22 -1.68
C LEU A 58 -11.80 5.24 -2.63
N LYS A 59 -13.12 5.34 -2.66
CA LYS A 59 -13.82 6.25 -3.53
C LYS A 59 -13.53 7.69 -3.20
N GLU A 60 -13.43 8.00 -1.92
CA GLU A 60 -13.18 9.36 -1.45
C GLU A 60 -11.71 9.77 -1.55
N GLY A 61 -10.83 8.85 -1.89
CA GLY A 61 -9.41 9.14 -1.98
C GLY A 61 -8.70 9.19 -0.64
N LYS A 62 -9.36 8.72 0.42
CA LYS A 62 -8.74 8.68 1.75
C LYS A 62 -7.87 7.45 1.95
N LEU A 63 -8.06 6.44 1.12
CA LEU A 63 -7.28 5.22 1.13
C LEU A 63 -6.97 4.84 -0.30
N ALA A 64 -5.74 4.40 -0.55
CA ALA A 64 -5.34 3.89 -1.85
C ALA A 64 -4.54 2.61 -1.66
N PHE A 65 -4.56 1.75 -2.66
CA PHE A 65 -3.77 0.52 -2.65
C PHE A 65 -2.97 0.43 -3.94
N ARG A 66 -1.70 0.09 -3.81
CA ARG A 66 -0.84 -0.17 -4.97
C ARG A 66 0.02 -1.40 -4.70
N ALA A 67 0.26 -2.17 -5.76
CA ALA A 67 1.24 -3.26 -5.73
C ALA A 67 2.29 -2.92 -6.78
N ILE A 68 3.52 -2.64 -6.36
CA ILE A 68 4.57 -2.16 -7.25
C ILE A 68 5.91 -2.83 -6.94
N PRO A 69 6.81 -2.92 -7.91
CA PRO A 69 8.16 -3.40 -7.64
C PRO A 69 8.89 -2.45 -6.70
N ALA A 70 9.71 -3.01 -5.84
CA ALA A 70 10.54 -2.22 -4.94
C ALA A 70 11.80 -1.77 -5.70
N ASP A 71 11.94 -0.48 -5.89
CA ASP A 71 13.15 0.07 -6.52
C ASP A 71 14.22 0.33 -5.45
N LYS A 72 15.38 0.80 -5.88
CA LYS A 72 16.48 1.05 -4.97
C LYS A 72 16.14 2.03 -3.86
N ASP A 73 15.40 3.08 -4.22
CA ASP A 73 15.04 4.10 -3.25
C ASP A 73 14.11 3.54 -2.18
N ALA A 74 13.12 2.74 -2.60
CA ALA A 74 12.20 2.11 -1.66
C ALA A 74 12.93 1.12 -0.77
N VAL A 75 13.81 0.30 -1.35
CA VAL A 75 14.57 -0.67 -0.57
C VAL A 75 15.39 0.02 0.51
N GLY A 76 16.05 1.12 0.17
CA GLY A 76 16.86 1.86 1.13
C GLY A 76 16.02 2.56 2.18
N LYS A 77 14.99 3.28 1.73
CA LYS A 77 14.18 4.10 2.63
C LYS A 77 13.41 3.26 3.66
N TYR A 78 12.84 2.14 3.21
CA TYR A 78 11.98 1.31 4.07
C TYR A 78 12.69 0.07 4.57
N GLU A 79 13.97 -0.08 4.25
CA GLU A 79 14.80 -1.21 4.69
C GLU A 79 14.21 -2.55 4.29
N LEU A 80 13.77 -2.64 3.03
CA LEU A 80 13.08 -3.83 2.54
C LEU A 80 14.06 -4.98 2.32
N THR A 81 13.70 -6.16 2.81
CA THR A 81 14.48 -7.38 2.60
C THR A 81 13.67 -8.48 1.94
N THR A 82 12.36 -8.26 1.78
CA THR A 82 11.44 -9.21 1.18
C THR A 82 10.21 -8.45 0.74
N LYS A 83 9.21 -9.18 0.18
CA LYS A 83 7.93 -8.55 -0.12
C LYS A 83 7.36 -7.97 1.16
N SER A 84 6.85 -6.75 1.08
CA SER A 84 6.42 -6.03 2.26
C SER A 84 5.17 -5.24 1.95
N LEU A 85 4.29 -5.14 2.93
CA LEU A 85 3.11 -4.29 2.85
C LEU A 85 3.32 -3.13 3.79
N LEU A 86 3.38 -1.94 3.24
CA LEU A 86 3.55 -0.72 4.01
C LEU A 86 2.28 0.09 4.03
N LEU A 87 1.98 0.69 5.16
CA LEU A 87 0.95 1.72 5.26
C LEU A 87 1.64 3.05 5.40
N LYS A 88 1.38 3.95 4.47
CA LYS A 88 1.99 5.27 4.44
C LYS A 88 0.94 6.32 4.74
N ASP A 89 1.25 7.21 5.67
CA ASP A 89 0.38 8.34 5.98
C ASP A 89 0.81 9.54 5.14
N TRP A 90 -0.16 10.15 4.46
CA TRP A 90 0.08 11.32 3.62
C TRP A 90 -0.66 12.50 4.20
N LYS A 91 -0.01 13.65 4.19
CA LYS A 91 -0.63 14.90 4.62
C LYS A 91 -0.10 16.03 3.76
N ASP A 92 -1.01 16.80 3.17
CA ASP A 92 -0.67 17.94 2.32
C ASP A 92 0.30 17.56 1.21
N GLY A 93 0.09 16.39 0.62
CA GLY A 93 0.89 15.91 -0.50
C GLY A 93 2.23 15.31 -0.13
N LYS A 94 2.48 15.11 1.16
CA LYS A 94 3.76 14.56 1.63
C LYS A 94 3.53 13.32 2.48
N GLU A 95 4.40 12.34 2.29
CA GLU A 95 4.42 11.16 3.14
C GLU A 95 5.01 11.56 4.49
N THR A 96 4.22 11.42 5.56
CA THR A 96 4.63 11.87 6.88
C THR A 96 5.11 10.73 7.78
N ARG A 97 4.60 9.52 7.54
CA ARG A 97 4.92 8.38 8.38
C ARG A 97 4.61 7.11 7.60
N TRP A 98 5.29 6.03 7.96
CA TRP A 98 4.99 4.73 7.37
C TRP A 98 5.18 3.65 8.42
N VAL A 99 4.51 2.54 8.22
CA VAL A 99 4.67 1.36 9.06
C VAL A 99 4.69 0.12 8.18
N ASP A 100 5.56 -0.84 8.52
CA ASP A 100 5.67 -2.10 7.81
C ASP A 100 4.80 -3.12 8.53
N LEU A 101 3.83 -3.68 7.81
CA LEU A 101 2.98 -4.72 8.37
C LEU A 101 3.68 -6.07 8.25
N ASP A 102 4.72 -6.24 9.05
CA ASP A 102 5.63 -7.37 8.90
C ASP A 102 5.02 -8.71 9.30
N ARG A 103 3.91 -8.71 10.01
CA ARG A 103 3.25 -9.96 10.38
C ARG A 103 2.51 -10.64 9.24
N ILE A 104 2.46 -10.01 8.06
CA ILE A 104 1.79 -10.64 6.93
C ILE A 104 2.40 -11.99 6.58
N TRP A 105 3.71 -12.14 6.77
CA TRP A 105 4.38 -13.43 6.52
C TRP A 105 3.94 -14.49 7.52
N ASP A 106 3.79 -14.13 8.78
CA ASP A 106 3.34 -15.05 9.82
C ASP A 106 1.91 -15.53 9.56
N LEU A 107 1.10 -14.68 8.94
CA LEU A 107 -0.32 -14.94 8.74
C LEU A 107 -0.63 -15.43 7.34
N SER A 108 0.39 -15.64 6.52
CA SER A 108 0.21 -15.99 5.10
C SER A 108 -0.45 -17.34 4.86
N GLY A 109 -0.56 -18.16 5.89
CA GLY A 109 -1.22 -19.45 5.81
C GLY A 109 -2.67 -19.44 6.26
N ASN A 110 -3.20 -18.32 6.72
CA ASN A 110 -4.57 -18.23 7.22
C ASN A 110 -5.23 -16.97 6.69
N GLU A 111 -6.12 -17.15 5.70
CA GLU A 111 -6.73 -16.03 5.00
C GLU A 111 -7.50 -15.10 5.94
N GLN A 112 -8.30 -15.67 6.84
CA GLN A 112 -9.13 -14.87 7.73
C GLN A 112 -8.25 -14.00 8.65
N GLU A 113 -7.25 -14.60 9.28
CA GLU A 113 -6.37 -13.85 10.18
C GLU A 113 -5.54 -12.81 9.43
N PHE A 114 -5.09 -13.16 8.24
CA PHE A 114 -4.35 -12.23 7.40
C PHE A 114 -5.20 -10.99 7.11
N LYS A 115 -6.41 -11.22 6.62
CA LYS A 115 -7.31 -10.13 6.26
C LYS A 115 -7.70 -9.29 7.47
N GLU A 116 -7.94 -9.93 8.61
CA GLU A 116 -8.25 -9.20 9.84
C GLU A 116 -7.11 -8.30 10.26
N TYR A 117 -5.89 -8.80 10.18
CA TYR A 117 -4.71 -8.01 10.52
C TYR A 117 -4.59 -6.79 9.61
N VAL A 118 -4.77 -6.99 8.31
CA VAL A 118 -4.70 -5.90 7.34
C VAL A 118 -5.79 -4.86 7.62
N VAL A 119 -7.02 -5.32 7.80
CA VAL A 119 -8.16 -4.43 8.04
C VAL A 119 -7.97 -3.61 9.32
N GLN A 120 -7.58 -4.27 10.41
CA GLN A 120 -7.37 -3.58 11.68
C GLN A 120 -6.24 -2.56 11.58
N SER A 121 -5.18 -2.91 10.89
CA SER A 121 -4.03 -2.03 10.73
C SER A 121 -4.42 -0.78 9.93
N ILE A 122 -5.17 -0.96 8.84
CA ILE A 122 -5.62 0.15 8.01
C ILE A 122 -6.60 1.03 8.79
N ARG A 123 -7.53 0.40 9.51
CA ARG A 123 -8.51 1.15 10.31
C ARG A 123 -7.82 2.03 11.32
N LYS A 124 -6.82 1.48 12.00
CA LYS A 124 -6.03 2.26 12.96
C LYS A 124 -5.31 3.42 12.28
N ALA A 125 -4.71 3.16 11.14
CA ALA A 125 -3.99 4.20 10.39
C ALA A 125 -4.94 5.32 9.96
N LEU A 126 -6.14 4.96 9.49
CA LEU A 126 -7.13 5.96 9.10
C LEU A 126 -7.59 6.79 10.29
N ASP A 127 -7.77 6.16 11.45
CA ASP A 127 -8.16 6.88 12.66
C ASP A 127 -7.04 7.82 13.13
N ASP A 128 -5.79 7.35 13.08
CA ASP A 128 -4.65 8.14 13.52
C ASP A 128 -4.36 9.31 12.58
N ALA A 129 -4.80 9.23 11.33
CA ALA A 129 -4.55 10.25 10.32
C ALA A 129 -5.48 11.46 10.44
N HIS A 130 -6.48 11.41 11.32
CA HIS A 130 -7.46 12.50 11.48
C HIS A 130 -7.17 13.40 12.67
#